data_d8c0fd18b94da694d805dccad7973d6c
#
_entry.id   d8c0fd18b94da694d805dccad7973d6c
#
_cell.length_a   1.000
_cell.length_b   1.000
_cell.length_c   1.000
_cell.angle_alpha   90.00
_cell.angle_beta   90.00
_cell.angle_gamma   90.00
#
_symmetry.space_group_name_H-M   'P 1'
#
loop_
_entity.id
_entity.type
_entity.pdbx_description
1 polymer ?
#
loop_
_entity_poly.entity_id
_entity_poly.type
_entity_poly.pdbx_seq_one_letter_code
_entity_poly.pdbx_strand_id
1 'polypeptide(L)'
;VILTRDEQARLMQCSYQHRYGVFVRLVLFTGLRLGELLGLRWEDIDFRAGILHVRRTLNRLNKMKRPLQPGEPTTEIVIQTPKSQNSIRAIPLLPAVLQELQGWQYVQQKDAELAGDQYNASGYIVTNPLGGMIEPRTFKDYYHQILQASGLCHFTFHALRHRFASRAMEQGMDPKTLSEIMGHYSVSFTLDTYAHVLDGHKQEAVALLGDLFTAQPQSAVYPLVVTTEDDGLLLFGLIDFPDIDAEASNMAEGIASIKEQAQEAMLTLPVPPVPT
;
A
#
# COMPACT_ATOMS: atom_id res chain seq x y z
N VAL A 1 14.77 0.96 -13.43
CA VAL A 1 14.74 2.32 -12.84
C VAL A 1 13.35 2.56 -12.28
N ILE A 2 13.28 2.92 -11.00
CA ILE A 2 12.02 3.18 -10.26
C ILE A 2 11.91 4.68 -10.05
N LEU A 3 10.71 5.27 -10.25
CA LEU A 3 10.48 6.69 -9.98
C LEU A 3 10.71 7.00 -8.49
N THR A 4 11.41 8.08 -8.21
CA THR A 4 11.51 8.67 -6.85
C THR A 4 10.16 9.30 -6.45
N ARG A 5 10.05 9.74 -5.19
CA ARG A 5 8.83 10.43 -4.70
C ARG A 5 8.58 11.74 -5.46
N ASP A 6 9.65 12.52 -5.68
CA ASP A 6 9.56 13.82 -6.38
C ASP A 6 9.24 13.66 -7.86
N GLU A 7 9.81 12.66 -8.52
CA GLU A 7 9.49 12.33 -9.90
C GLU A 7 8.03 11.87 -10.04
N GLN A 8 7.55 11.06 -9.11
CA GLN A 8 6.13 10.67 -9.07
C GLN A 8 5.22 11.88 -8.87
N ALA A 9 5.56 12.79 -7.96
CA ALA A 9 4.77 14.00 -7.71
C ALA A 9 4.69 14.89 -8.95
N ARG A 10 5.81 15.10 -9.65
CA ARG A 10 5.85 15.84 -10.93
C ARG A 10 5.00 15.17 -12.01
N LEU A 11 5.13 13.84 -12.15
CA LEU A 11 4.34 13.08 -13.11
C LEU A 11 2.83 13.18 -12.80
N MET A 12 2.44 13.06 -11.54
CA MET A 12 1.07 13.23 -11.09
C MET A 12 0.53 14.62 -11.47
N GLN A 13 1.27 15.68 -11.15
CA GLN A 13 0.88 17.05 -11.45
C GLN A 13 0.67 17.27 -12.95
N CYS A 14 1.63 16.87 -13.80
CA CYS A 14 1.53 17.00 -15.26
C CYS A 14 0.39 16.13 -15.83
N SER A 15 0.10 14.99 -15.22
CA SER A 15 -0.97 14.11 -15.68
C SER A 15 -2.37 14.74 -15.56
N TYR A 16 -2.60 15.68 -14.63
CA TYR A 16 -3.88 16.39 -14.53
C TYR A 16 -4.15 17.32 -15.73
N GLN A 17 -3.12 17.75 -16.43
CA GLN A 17 -3.23 18.64 -17.59
C GLN A 17 -3.42 17.90 -18.92
N HIS A 18 -3.30 16.56 -18.90
CA HIS A 18 -3.42 15.76 -20.11
C HIS A 18 -4.71 14.95 -20.09
N ARG A 19 -5.43 14.93 -21.24
CA ARG A 19 -6.71 14.20 -21.37
C ARG A 19 -6.66 12.78 -20.82
N TYR A 20 -5.62 12.01 -21.14
CA TYR A 20 -5.45 10.60 -20.72
C TYR A 20 -4.64 10.43 -19.42
N GLY A 21 -4.37 11.51 -18.72
CA GLY A 21 -3.59 11.46 -17.48
C GLY A 21 -4.26 10.70 -16.33
N VAL A 22 -5.59 10.65 -16.32
CA VAL A 22 -6.37 9.83 -15.37
C VAL A 22 -5.93 8.37 -15.40
N PHE A 23 -5.54 7.83 -16.54
CA PHE A 23 -5.09 6.44 -16.66
C PHE A 23 -3.66 6.22 -16.16
N VAL A 24 -2.79 7.22 -16.26
CA VAL A 24 -1.47 7.20 -15.63
C VAL A 24 -1.63 7.14 -14.11
N ARG A 25 -2.53 7.94 -13.55
CA ARG A 25 -2.85 7.93 -12.11
C ARG A 25 -3.49 6.61 -11.69
N LEU A 26 -4.47 6.10 -12.46
CA LEU A 26 -5.06 4.78 -12.19
C LEU A 26 -4.00 3.69 -12.07
N VAL A 27 -3.01 3.65 -12.97
CA VAL A 27 -1.94 2.64 -12.92
C VAL A 27 -1.01 2.85 -11.75
N LEU A 28 -0.71 4.09 -11.37
CA LEU A 28 0.08 4.40 -10.16
C LEU A 28 -0.59 3.92 -8.87
N PHE A 29 -1.93 3.78 -8.85
CA PHE A 29 -2.69 3.31 -7.67
C PHE A 29 -3.13 1.85 -7.74
N THR A 30 -3.02 1.19 -8.89
CA THR A 30 -3.53 -0.19 -9.08
C THR A 30 -2.46 -1.17 -9.56
N GLY A 31 -1.37 -0.67 -10.11
CA GLY A 31 -0.33 -1.50 -10.71
C GLY A 31 -0.76 -2.27 -11.96
N LEU A 32 -1.82 -1.87 -12.66
CA LEU A 32 -2.30 -2.51 -13.89
C LEU A 32 -1.21 -2.58 -14.97
N ARG A 33 -1.18 -3.68 -15.73
CA ARG A 33 -0.40 -3.76 -16.97
C ARG A 33 -1.05 -2.92 -18.06
N LEU A 34 -0.29 -2.43 -19.03
CA LEU A 34 -0.83 -1.63 -20.13
C LEU A 34 -1.98 -2.35 -20.86
N GLY A 35 -1.82 -3.62 -21.18
CA GLY A 35 -2.86 -4.37 -21.86
C GLY A 35 -4.12 -4.59 -20.99
N GLU A 36 -3.96 -4.74 -19.68
CA GLU A 36 -5.07 -4.81 -18.73
C GLU A 36 -5.82 -3.49 -18.69
N LEU A 37 -5.11 -2.36 -18.56
CA LEU A 37 -5.68 -1.01 -18.59
C LEU A 37 -6.50 -0.78 -19.87
N LEU A 38 -5.92 -1.06 -21.04
CA LEU A 38 -6.59 -0.86 -22.33
C LEU A 38 -7.76 -1.82 -22.57
N GLY A 39 -7.78 -2.94 -21.88
CA GLY A 39 -8.86 -3.92 -21.92
C GLY A 39 -10.01 -3.65 -20.95
N LEU A 40 -9.92 -2.64 -20.06
CA LEU A 40 -10.95 -2.35 -19.07
C LEU A 40 -12.26 -1.87 -19.71
N ARG A 41 -13.36 -2.37 -19.17
CA ARG A 41 -14.71 -1.88 -19.47
C ARG A 41 -15.40 -1.32 -18.24
N TRP A 42 -16.43 -0.52 -18.44
CA TRP A 42 -17.22 0.03 -17.33
C TRP A 42 -17.87 -1.05 -16.46
N GLU A 43 -18.26 -2.18 -17.05
CA GLU A 43 -18.79 -3.36 -16.33
C GLU A 43 -17.76 -4.01 -15.36
N ASP A 44 -16.49 -3.66 -15.48
CA ASP A 44 -15.42 -4.15 -14.60
C ASP A 44 -15.26 -3.31 -13.32
N ILE A 45 -15.96 -2.18 -13.22
CA ILE A 45 -15.90 -1.31 -12.05
C ILE A 45 -17.18 -1.43 -11.24
N ASP A 46 -17.07 -1.97 -10.05
CA ASP A 46 -18.13 -1.87 -9.05
C ASP A 46 -17.95 -0.58 -8.25
N PHE A 47 -18.64 0.48 -8.64
CA PHE A 47 -18.59 1.78 -7.97
C PHE A 47 -19.15 1.74 -6.54
N ARG A 48 -20.05 0.80 -6.23
CA ARG A 48 -20.66 0.69 -4.90
C ARG A 48 -19.71 -0.01 -3.93
N ALA A 49 -19.10 -1.10 -4.38
CA ALA A 49 -18.11 -1.84 -3.58
C ALA A 49 -16.72 -1.22 -3.62
N GLY A 50 -16.43 -0.31 -4.57
CA GLY A 50 -15.10 0.26 -4.78
C GLY A 50 -14.11 -0.77 -5.31
N ILE A 51 -14.53 -1.64 -6.23
CA ILE A 51 -13.71 -2.75 -6.72
C ILE A 51 -13.57 -2.67 -8.24
N LEU A 52 -12.32 -2.82 -8.73
CA LEU A 52 -11.98 -3.02 -10.12
C LEU A 52 -11.66 -4.50 -10.37
N HIS A 53 -12.34 -5.10 -11.34
CA HIS A 53 -12.11 -6.48 -11.79
C HIS A 53 -11.22 -6.51 -13.03
N VAL A 54 -10.06 -7.15 -12.96
CA VAL A 54 -9.21 -7.39 -14.12
C VAL A 54 -9.63 -8.72 -14.75
N ARG A 55 -10.29 -8.66 -15.92
CA ARG A 55 -10.87 -9.85 -16.59
C ARG A 55 -10.30 -10.09 -17.98
N ARG A 56 -9.64 -9.11 -18.57
CA ARG A 56 -9.14 -9.17 -19.95
C ARG A 56 -7.87 -8.35 -20.15
N THR A 57 -7.19 -8.64 -21.24
CA THR A 57 -6.03 -7.89 -21.69
C THR A 57 -6.11 -7.64 -23.18
N LEU A 58 -5.80 -6.42 -23.59
CA LEU A 58 -5.70 -6.01 -24.99
C LEU A 58 -4.25 -6.08 -25.42
N ASN A 59 -3.96 -6.86 -26.45
CA ASN A 59 -2.62 -7.02 -27.02
C ASN A 59 -2.62 -6.79 -28.51
N ARG A 60 -1.50 -6.33 -29.03
CA ARG A 60 -1.24 -6.34 -30.48
C ARG A 60 -0.34 -7.53 -30.79
N LEU A 61 -0.85 -8.47 -31.58
CA LEU A 61 -0.16 -9.71 -31.93
C LEU A 61 0.15 -9.74 -33.43
N ASN A 62 1.23 -10.43 -33.80
CA ASN A 62 1.55 -10.71 -35.19
C ASN A 62 0.59 -11.76 -35.76
N LYS A 63 0.11 -11.55 -36.97
CA LYS A 63 -0.69 -12.52 -37.72
C LYS A 63 0.23 -13.62 -38.29
N MET A 64 0.65 -14.55 -37.45
CA MET A 64 1.70 -15.54 -37.82
C MET A 64 1.19 -16.80 -38.55
N LYS A 65 -0.12 -16.95 -38.84
CA LYS A 65 -0.65 -18.27 -39.23
C LYS A 65 -0.93 -18.44 -40.73
N ARG A 66 -0.71 -17.43 -41.60
CA ARG A 66 -0.90 -17.53 -43.05
C ARG A 66 0.02 -16.54 -43.80
N PRO A 67 0.35 -16.81 -45.08
CA PRO A 67 0.99 -15.78 -45.93
C PRO A 67 0.09 -14.55 -46.00
N LEU A 68 0.66 -13.37 -45.71
CA LEU A 68 -0.04 -12.09 -45.78
C LEU A 68 -0.15 -11.65 -47.25
N GLN A 69 -1.29 -11.06 -47.64
CA GLN A 69 -1.45 -10.43 -48.92
C GLN A 69 -0.69 -9.08 -48.96
N PRO A 70 -0.23 -8.63 -50.12
CA PRO A 70 0.40 -7.31 -50.25
C PRO A 70 -0.53 -6.21 -49.70
N GLY A 71 -0.04 -5.38 -48.77
CA GLY A 71 -0.81 -4.31 -48.12
C GLY A 71 -1.63 -4.74 -46.87
N GLU A 72 -1.67 -6.02 -46.53
CA GLU A 72 -2.36 -6.48 -45.32
C GLU A 72 -1.51 -6.14 -44.08
N PRO A 73 -2.14 -5.61 -42.99
CA PRO A 73 -1.41 -5.32 -41.76
C PRO A 73 -0.88 -6.63 -41.16
N THR A 74 0.40 -6.62 -40.78
CA THR A 74 1.10 -7.78 -40.19
C THR A 74 0.69 -8.09 -38.77
N THR A 75 -0.06 -7.21 -38.11
CA THR A 75 -0.48 -7.32 -36.72
C THR A 75 -1.99 -7.08 -36.60
N GLU A 76 -2.57 -7.64 -35.54
CA GLU A 76 -3.97 -7.42 -35.16
C GLU A 76 -4.10 -7.14 -33.67
N ILE A 77 -5.16 -6.41 -33.28
CA ILE A 77 -5.53 -6.22 -31.87
C ILE A 77 -6.35 -7.44 -31.46
N VAL A 78 -5.91 -8.08 -30.38
CA VAL A 78 -6.59 -9.24 -29.82
C VAL A 78 -6.91 -8.96 -28.35
N ILE A 79 -8.17 -9.16 -28.00
CA ILE A 79 -8.63 -9.15 -26.61
C ILE A 79 -8.62 -10.59 -26.12
N GLN A 80 -7.87 -10.85 -25.07
CA GLN A 80 -7.72 -12.17 -24.51
C GLN A 80 -8.12 -12.18 -23.04
N THR A 81 -8.74 -13.27 -22.60
CA THR A 81 -8.78 -13.59 -21.17
C THR A 81 -7.34 -13.88 -20.72
N PRO A 82 -6.92 -13.39 -19.55
CA PRO A 82 -5.60 -13.68 -19.03
C PRO A 82 -5.30 -15.18 -18.99
N LYS A 83 -4.09 -15.58 -19.35
CA LYS A 83 -3.69 -16.99 -19.48
C LYS A 83 -3.64 -17.76 -18.14
N SER A 84 -3.54 -17.06 -17.02
CA SER A 84 -3.49 -17.67 -15.67
C SER A 84 -4.67 -17.19 -14.82
N GLN A 85 -5.18 -18.07 -13.96
CA GLN A 85 -6.23 -17.72 -12.99
C GLN A 85 -5.81 -16.54 -12.08
N ASN A 86 -4.53 -16.47 -11.69
CA ASN A 86 -3.99 -15.38 -10.87
C ASN A 86 -4.04 -14.00 -11.56
N SER A 87 -4.20 -13.98 -12.88
CA SER A 87 -4.34 -12.72 -13.62
C SER A 87 -5.76 -12.18 -13.60
N ILE A 88 -6.78 -13.02 -13.32
CA ILE A 88 -8.15 -12.58 -13.05
C ILE A 88 -8.21 -12.25 -11.57
N ARG A 89 -8.41 -10.98 -11.25
CA ARG A 89 -8.34 -10.51 -9.88
C ARG A 89 -9.21 -9.29 -9.64
N ALA A 90 -9.50 -9.04 -8.38
CA ALA A 90 -10.19 -7.85 -7.89
C ALA A 90 -9.17 -6.91 -7.22
N ILE A 91 -9.24 -5.64 -7.52
CA ILE A 91 -8.37 -4.61 -6.96
C ILE A 91 -9.25 -3.59 -6.24
N PRO A 92 -9.13 -3.40 -4.93
CA PRO A 92 -9.81 -2.32 -4.22
C PRO A 92 -9.35 -0.95 -4.74
N LEU A 93 -10.28 -0.05 -4.98
CA LEU A 93 -10.02 1.31 -5.43
C LEU A 93 -10.24 2.31 -4.29
N LEU A 94 -9.36 3.29 -4.20
CA LEU A 94 -9.54 4.43 -3.32
C LEU A 94 -10.72 5.29 -3.80
N PRO A 95 -11.48 5.94 -2.88
CA PRO A 95 -12.58 6.85 -3.25
C PRO A 95 -12.16 7.93 -4.25
N ALA A 96 -10.95 8.48 -4.10
CA ALA A 96 -10.42 9.48 -5.02
C ALA A 96 -10.24 8.95 -6.46
N VAL A 97 -9.84 7.68 -6.62
CA VAL A 97 -9.70 7.03 -7.93
C VAL A 97 -11.06 6.80 -8.57
N LEU A 98 -12.07 6.42 -7.76
CA LEU A 98 -13.45 6.27 -8.24
C LEU A 98 -14.02 7.60 -8.74
N GLN A 99 -13.77 8.71 -8.03
CA GLN A 99 -14.18 10.06 -8.45
C GLN A 99 -13.52 10.44 -9.78
N GLU A 100 -12.24 10.16 -9.98
CA GLU A 100 -11.57 10.42 -11.26
C GLU A 100 -12.17 9.59 -12.41
N LEU A 101 -12.53 8.33 -12.15
CA LEU A 101 -13.20 7.48 -13.14
C LEU A 101 -14.59 7.99 -13.47
N GLN A 102 -15.36 8.48 -12.50
CA GLN A 102 -16.65 9.14 -12.73
C GLN A 102 -16.49 10.43 -13.56
N GLY A 103 -15.45 11.22 -13.27
CA GLY A 103 -15.09 12.37 -14.10
C GLY A 103 -14.79 11.97 -15.54
N TRP A 104 -14.12 10.83 -15.75
CA TRP A 104 -13.88 10.31 -17.08
C TRP A 104 -15.14 9.80 -17.79
N GLN A 105 -16.11 9.20 -17.08
CA GLN A 105 -17.42 8.87 -17.65
C GLN A 105 -18.10 10.12 -18.21
N TYR A 106 -18.05 11.22 -17.46
CA TYR A 106 -18.59 12.50 -17.92
C TYR A 106 -17.89 13.00 -19.19
N VAL A 107 -16.56 12.87 -19.28
CA VAL A 107 -15.80 13.22 -20.50
C VAL A 107 -16.26 12.37 -21.69
N GLN A 108 -16.41 11.07 -21.53
CA GLN A 108 -16.90 10.20 -22.61
C GLN A 108 -18.35 10.50 -23.00
N GLN A 109 -19.20 10.88 -22.04
CA GLN A 109 -20.56 11.33 -22.37
C GLN A 109 -20.55 12.61 -23.23
N LYS A 110 -19.68 13.57 -22.90
CA LYS A 110 -19.50 14.77 -23.74
C LYS A 110 -18.96 14.46 -25.12
N ASP A 111 -18.02 13.54 -25.24
CA ASP A 111 -17.53 13.04 -26.52
C ASP A 111 -18.69 12.45 -27.36
N ALA A 112 -19.54 11.64 -26.73
CA ALA A 112 -20.68 11.03 -27.40
C ALA A 112 -21.71 12.09 -27.89
N GLU A 113 -22.00 13.09 -27.06
CA GLU A 113 -22.87 14.22 -27.44
C GLU A 113 -22.33 14.99 -28.63
N LEU A 114 -20.98 15.21 -28.68
CA LEU A 114 -20.32 15.93 -29.77
C LEU A 114 -20.20 15.09 -31.06
N ALA A 115 -19.93 13.80 -30.95
CA ALA A 115 -19.75 12.92 -32.10
C ALA A 115 -21.07 12.43 -32.70
N GLY A 116 -22.18 12.47 -31.95
CA GLY A 116 -23.48 12.03 -32.41
C GLY A 116 -23.47 10.59 -32.95
N ASP A 117 -24.00 10.38 -34.15
CA ASP A 117 -24.08 9.06 -34.79
C ASP A 117 -22.72 8.42 -35.10
N GLN A 118 -21.62 9.19 -35.05
CA GLN A 118 -20.27 8.66 -35.28
C GLN A 118 -19.66 8.05 -34.00
N TYR A 119 -20.30 8.20 -32.84
CA TYR A 119 -19.78 7.68 -31.60
C TYR A 119 -19.96 6.15 -31.50
N ASN A 120 -18.87 5.45 -31.25
CA ASN A 120 -18.88 4.02 -31.01
C ASN A 120 -19.02 3.73 -29.49
N ALA A 121 -20.20 3.37 -29.03
CA ALA A 121 -20.46 2.98 -27.65
C ALA A 121 -19.84 1.62 -27.30
N SER A 122 -18.53 1.51 -27.37
CA SER A 122 -17.77 0.26 -27.21
C SER A 122 -17.80 -0.33 -25.80
N GLY A 123 -18.18 0.46 -24.79
CA GLY A 123 -18.18 0.09 -23.36
C GLY A 123 -16.79 0.08 -22.73
N TYR A 124 -15.71 0.35 -23.47
CA TYR A 124 -14.36 0.46 -22.91
C TYR A 124 -14.17 1.77 -22.15
N ILE A 125 -13.31 1.70 -21.11
CA ILE A 125 -12.95 2.87 -20.30
C ILE A 125 -11.93 3.73 -21.08
N VAL A 126 -10.94 3.13 -21.71
CA VAL A 126 -9.87 3.84 -22.44
C VAL A 126 -10.24 3.96 -23.90
N THR A 127 -10.88 5.08 -24.28
CA THR A 127 -11.36 5.33 -25.65
C THR A 127 -10.83 6.64 -26.22
N ASN A 128 -10.80 6.70 -27.54
CA ASN A 128 -10.63 7.96 -28.26
C ASN A 128 -11.94 8.80 -28.22
N PRO A 129 -11.95 10.07 -28.71
CA PRO A 129 -13.15 10.89 -28.69
C PRO A 129 -14.34 10.35 -29.49
N LEU A 130 -14.14 9.39 -30.38
CA LEU A 130 -15.21 8.70 -31.10
C LEU A 130 -15.66 7.40 -30.42
N GLY A 131 -15.25 7.15 -29.16
CA GLY A 131 -15.61 5.96 -28.38
C GLY A 131 -14.89 4.67 -28.79
N GLY A 132 -14.00 4.72 -29.79
CA GLY A 132 -13.20 3.58 -30.23
C GLY A 132 -12.04 3.27 -29.28
N MET A 133 -11.60 2.01 -29.26
CA MET A 133 -10.46 1.55 -28.47
C MET A 133 -9.18 2.26 -28.88
N ILE A 134 -8.31 2.57 -27.91
CA ILE A 134 -6.98 3.12 -28.15
C ILE A 134 -5.98 1.97 -28.24
N GLU A 135 -5.18 1.99 -29.29
CA GLU A 135 -4.10 1.03 -29.48
C GLU A 135 -2.96 1.22 -28.48
N PRO A 136 -2.25 0.14 -28.08
CA PRO A 136 -1.14 0.24 -27.14
C PRO A 136 -0.04 1.22 -27.57
N ARG A 137 0.25 1.34 -28.87
CA ARG A 137 1.24 2.29 -29.39
C ARG A 137 0.77 3.73 -29.19
N THR A 138 -0.44 4.06 -29.60
CA THR A 138 -1.04 5.38 -29.45
C THR A 138 -1.11 5.80 -28.00
N PHE A 139 -1.50 4.87 -27.09
CA PHE A 139 -1.53 5.18 -25.67
C PHE A 139 -0.12 5.46 -25.09
N LYS A 140 0.90 4.73 -25.54
CA LYS A 140 2.30 5.02 -25.17
C LYS A 140 2.73 6.41 -25.64
N ASP A 141 2.29 6.86 -26.81
CA ASP A 141 2.60 8.21 -27.31
C ASP A 141 1.98 9.28 -26.40
N TYR A 142 0.73 9.11 -25.93
CA TYR A 142 0.12 9.97 -24.91
C TYR A 142 0.88 9.95 -23.58
N TYR A 143 1.30 8.78 -23.15
CA TYR A 143 2.12 8.66 -21.94
C TYR A 143 3.46 9.38 -22.09
N HIS A 144 4.11 9.29 -23.27
CA HIS A 144 5.34 10.01 -23.55
C HIS A 144 5.16 11.54 -23.52
N GLN A 145 4.03 12.06 -23.98
CA GLN A 145 3.72 13.49 -23.87
C GLN A 145 3.66 13.93 -22.40
N ILE A 146 3.03 13.14 -21.53
CA ILE A 146 2.97 13.41 -20.08
C ILE A 146 4.37 13.34 -19.46
N LEU A 147 5.19 12.36 -19.85
CA LEU A 147 6.57 12.23 -19.37
C LEU A 147 7.42 13.43 -19.81
N GLN A 148 7.32 13.88 -21.05
CA GLN A 148 8.02 15.06 -21.55
C GLN A 148 7.65 16.31 -20.76
N ALA A 149 6.35 16.53 -20.53
CA ALA A 149 5.86 17.65 -19.73
C ALA A 149 6.38 17.62 -18.27
N SER A 150 6.66 16.43 -17.73
CA SER A 150 7.20 16.26 -16.38
C SER A 150 8.73 16.21 -16.32
N GLY A 151 9.44 16.26 -17.46
CA GLY A 151 10.90 16.12 -17.52
C GLY A 151 11.40 14.67 -17.28
N LEU A 152 10.58 13.65 -17.54
CA LEU A 152 10.83 12.25 -17.17
C LEU A 152 10.85 11.30 -18.37
N CYS A 153 11.46 11.70 -19.48
CA CYS A 153 11.39 10.98 -20.76
C CYS A 153 11.95 9.54 -20.78
N HIS A 154 12.69 9.14 -19.74
CA HIS A 154 13.39 7.84 -19.68
C HIS A 154 12.58 6.72 -19.01
N PHE A 155 11.38 6.98 -18.48
CA PHE A 155 10.58 5.96 -17.83
C PHE A 155 9.64 5.24 -18.80
N THR A 156 9.64 3.91 -18.75
CA THR A 156 8.65 3.10 -19.47
C THR A 156 7.30 3.09 -18.75
N PHE A 157 6.22 2.77 -19.48
CA PHE A 157 4.90 2.62 -18.84
C PHE A 157 4.91 1.54 -17.72
N HIS A 158 5.72 0.51 -17.87
CA HIS A 158 5.87 -0.55 -16.86
C HIS A 158 6.50 -0.05 -15.55
N ALA A 159 7.27 1.05 -15.60
CA ALA A 159 7.84 1.67 -14.41
C ALA A 159 6.76 2.18 -13.43
N LEU A 160 5.57 2.55 -13.92
CA LEU A 160 4.44 2.94 -13.06
C LEU A 160 4.00 1.77 -12.16
N ARG A 161 3.92 0.57 -12.74
CA ARG A 161 3.58 -0.64 -12.01
C ARG A 161 4.67 -1.02 -10.99
N HIS A 162 5.95 -0.89 -11.36
CA HIS A 162 7.05 -1.08 -10.40
C HIS A 162 6.98 -0.05 -9.28
N ARG A 163 6.64 1.19 -9.60
CA ARG A 163 6.48 2.24 -8.59
C ARG A 163 5.35 1.94 -7.62
N PHE A 164 4.18 1.49 -8.12
CA PHE A 164 3.08 1.04 -7.26
C PHE A 164 3.56 -0.03 -6.29
N ALA A 165 4.22 -1.08 -6.78
CA ALA A 165 4.66 -2.20 -5.95
C ALA A 165 5.70 -1.77 -4.90
N SER A 166 6.70 -0.96 -5.30
CA SER A 166 7.69 -0.45 -4.35
C SER A 166 7.03 0.40 -3.25
N ARG A 167 6.08 1.28 -3.62
CA ARG A 167 5.36 2.10 -2.63
C ARG A 167 4.49 1.27 -1.71
N ALA A 168 3.82 0.24 -2.22
CA ALA A 168 3.03 -0.66 -1.42
C ALA A 168 3.89 -1.39 -0.37
N MET A 169 5.06 -1.88 -0.77
CA MET A 169 6.03 -2.51 0.13
C MET A 169 6.61 -1.51 1.14
N GLU A 170 6.98 -0.28 0.69
CA GLU A 170 7.44 0.81 1.57
C GLU A 170 6.39 1.20 2.63
N GLN A 171 5.11 0.97 2.36
CA GLN A 171 4.00 1.23 3.30
C GLN A 171 3.58 -0.03 4.10
N GLY A 172 4.38 -1.09 4.07
CA GLY A 172 4.16 -2.29 4.87
C GLY A 172 3.11 -3.26 4.31
N MET A 173 2.70 -3.12 3.04
CA MET A 173 1.82 -4.13 2.43
C MET A 173 2.55 -5.47 2.38
N ASP A 174 1.90 -6.53 2.87
CA ASP A 174 2.50 -7.85 2.84
C ASP A 174 2.70 -8.36 1.40
N PRO A 175 3.79 -9.11 1.13
CA PRO A 175 4.14 -9.57 -0.21
C PRO A 175 3.09 -10.46 -0.87
N LYS A 176 2.29 -11.19 -0.10
CA LYS A 176 1.23 -12.05 -0.64
C LYS A 176 0.09 -11.19 -1.17
N THR A 177 -0.41 -10.25 -0.38
CA THR A 177 -1.45 -9.29 -0.80
C THR A 177 -0.99 -8.49 -2.01
N LEU A 178 0.26 -8.00 -2.02
CA LEU A 178 0.82 -7.30 -3.19
C LEU A 178 0.86 -8.21 -4.42
N SER A 179 1.29 -9.47 -4.28
CA SER A 179 1.32 -10.45 -5.37
C SER A 179 -0.06 -10.70 -5.97
N GLU A 180 -1.09 -10.80 -5.13
CA GLU A 180 -2.50 -10.97 -5.54
C GLU A 180 -3.01 -9.74 -6.30
N ILE A 181 -2.82 -8.53 -5.78
CA ILE A 181 -3.20 -7.26 -6.44
C ILE A 181 -2.47 -7.11 -7.79
N MET A 182 -1.20 -7.44 -7.83
CA MET A 182 -0.38 -7.36 -9.04
C MET A 182 -0.71 -8.47 -10.06
N GLY A 183 -1.32 -9.58 -9.63
CA GLY A 183 -1.51 -10.77 -10.46
C GLY A 183 -0.18 -11.37 -10.90
N HIS A 184 0.74 -11.55 -9.96
CA HIS A 184 1.99 -12.26 -10.18
C HIS A 184 1.75 -13.77 -10.11
N TYR A 185 2.58 -14.51 -10.85
CA TYR A 185 2.50 -15.97 -10.87
C TYR A 185 2.81 -16.58 -9.50
N SER A 186 3.76 -15.99 -8.77
CA SER A 186 4.14 -16.44 -7.43
C SER A 186 4.51 -15.27 -6.52
N VAL A 187 4.36 -15.49 -5.22
CA VAL A 187 4.83 -14.55 -4.17
C VAL A 187 6.33 -14.41 -4.21
N SER A 188 7.07 -15.50 -4.50
CA SER A 188 8.53 -15.49 -4.64
C SER A 188 8.99 -14.46 -5.67
N PHE A 189 8.30 -14.36 -6.82
CA PHE A 189 8.62 -13.34 -7.83
C PHE A 189 8.48 -11.92 -7.27
N THR A 190 7.47 -11.67 -6.45
CA THR A 190 7.28 -10.36 -5.78
C THR A 190 8.42 -10.10 -4.79
N LEU A 191 8.76 -11.08 -3.96
CA LEU A 191 9.85 -10.98 -2.98
C LEU A 191 11.19 -10.73 -3.68
N ASP A 192 11.55 -11.52 -4.69
CA ASP A 192 12.81 -11.39 -5.42
C ASP A 192 12.94 -10.01 -6.11
N THR A 193 11.82 -9.52 -6.67
CA THR A 193 11.80 -8.23 -7.39
C THR A 193 11.95 -7.04 -6.45
N TYR A 194 11.38 -7.11 -5.24
CA TYR A 194 11.28 -5.98 -4.30
C TYR A 194 12.01 -6.22 -2.98
N ALA A 195 12.87 -7.25 -2.87
CA ALA A 195 13.64 -7.58 -1.66
C ALA A 195 14.46 -6.39 -1.14
N HIS A 196 15.02 -5.59 -2.05
CA HIS A 196 15.80 -4.40 -1.70
C HIS A 196 15.01 -3.33 -0.92
N VAL A 197 13.68 -3.30 -1.06
CA VAL A 197 12.80 -2.40 -0.29
C VAL A 197 12.65 -2.91 1.14
N LEU A 198 12.61 -4.25 1.33
CA LEU A 198 12.45 -4.88 2.65
C LEU A 198 13.69 -4.75 3.52
N ASP A 199 14.88 -4.64 2.95
CA ASP A 199 16.12 -4.51 3.72
C ASP A 199 16.15 -3.23 4.58
N GLY A 200 15.52 -2.15 4.11
CA GLY A 200 15.37 -0.91 4.88
C GLY A 200 14.42 -1.01 6.09
N HIS A 201 13.48 -1.96 6.09
CA HIS A 201 12.47 -2.10 7.14
C HIS A 201 12.84 -3.08 8.26
N LYS A 202 13.98 -3.79 8.15
CA LYS A 202 14.40 -4.76 9.18
C LYS A 202 14.55 -4.12 10.57
N GLN A 203 15.15 -2.95 10.62
CA GLN A 203 15.36 -2.22 11.87
C GLN A 203 14.03 -1.72 12.47
N GLU A 204 13.13 -1.19 11.63
CA GLU A 204 11.80 -0.76 12.04
C GLU A 204 10.95 -1.95 12.54
N ALA A 205 10.99 -3.08 11.83
CA ALA A 205 10.28 -4.29 12.22
C ALA A 205 10.80 -4.85 13.57
N VAL A 206 12.11 -4.80 13.81
CA VAL A 206 12.69 -5.20 15.11
C VAL A 206 12.32 -4.19 16.19
N ALA A 207 12.27 -2.90 15.88
CA ALA A 207 11.85 -1.87 16.84
C ALA A 207 10.41 -2.06 17.33
N LEU A 208 9.49 -2.52 16.44
CA LEU A 208 8.12 -2.88 16.83
C LEU A 208 8.04 -4.03 17.85
N LEU A 209 9.06 -4.91 17.87
CA LEU A 209 9.16 -5.96 18.89
C LEU A 209 9.65 -5.41 20.23
N GLY A 210 10.27 -4.23 20.23
CA GLY A 210 10.78 -3.57 21.43
C GLY A 210 9.68 -3.38 22.50
N ASP A 211 8.47 -3.03 22.07
CA ASP A 211 7.33 -2.83 22.97
C ASP A 211 6.92 -4.13 23.71
N LEU A 212 7.20 -5.29 23.14
CA LEU A 212 6.98 -6.58 23.81
C LEU A 212 7.97 -6.82 24.97
N PHE A 213 9.15 -6.19 24.90
CA PHE A 213 10.19 -6.29 25.92
C PHE A 213 10.19 -5.08 26.86
N THR A 214 9.59 -3.98 26.45
CA THR A 214 9.44 -2.75 27.24
C THR A 214 8.04 -2.63 27.86
N ALA A 215 7.21 -3.67 27.80
CA ALA A 215 6.01 -3.74 28.60
C ALA A 215 6.46 -3.61 30.06
N GLN A 216 6.50 -2.37 30.55
CA GLN A 216 6.69 -2.12 31.97
C GLN A 216 5.60 -2.91 32.68
N PRO A 217 5.92 -3.68 33.71
CA PRO A 217 4.89 -4.32 34.52
C PRO A 217 3.92 -3.20 34.94
N GLN A 218 2.66 -3.34 34.53
CA GLN A 218 1.60 -2.44 34.98
C GLN A 218 1.75 -2.38 36.50
N SER A 219 2.03 -1.21 37.02
CA SER A 219 2.31 -0.87 38.43
C SER A 219 2.10 -2.07 39.38
N ALA A 220 3.17 -2.82 39.63
CA ALA A 220 3.09 -3.93 40.57
C ALA A 220 2.73 -3.34 41.95
N VAL A 221 1.67 -3.81 42.53
CA VAL A 221 1.21 -3.38 43.87
C VAL A 221 1.72 -4.40 44.88
N TYR A 222 2.69 -3.98 45.66
CA TYR A 222 3.24 -4.82 46.71
C TYR A 222 2.54 -4.53 48.05
N PRO A 223 2.10 -5.56 48.79
CA PRO A 223 1.48 -5.38 50.11
C PRO A 223 2.45 -4.74 51.11
N LEU A 224 2.03 -3.63 51.68
CA LEU A 224 2.77 -2.94 52.76
C LEU A 224 2.18 -3.31 54.12
N VAL A 225 3.03 -3.83 54.98
CA VAL A 225 2.69 -4.06 56.41
C VAL A 225 3.18 -2.89 57.22
N VAL A 226 2.31 -2.35 58.06
CA VAL A 226 2.67 -1.27 58.97
C VAL A 226 2.30 -1.74 60.38
N THR A 227 3.27 -1.75 61.29
CA THR A 227 3.07 -2.03 62.74
C THR A 227 3.47 -0.81 63.54
N THR A 228 2.87 -0.66 64.71
CA THR A 228 3.19 0.42 65.65
C THR A 228 3.90 -0.18 66.86
N GLU A 229 5.03 0.37 67.26
CA GLU A 229 5.75 -0.01 68.44
C GLU A 229 5.21 0.73 69.70
N ASP A 230 5.60 0.26 70.85
CA ASP A 230 5.12 0.76 72.20
C ASP A 230 5.50 2.23 72.42
N ASP A 231 6.53 2.73 71.75
CA ASP A 231 6.99 4.12 71.79
C ASP A 231 6.30 5.06 70.76
N GLY A 232 5.35 4.49 69.94
CA GLY A 232 4.58 5.22 68.93
C GLY A 232 5.25 5.33 67.60
N LEU A 233 6.41 4.69 67.36
CA LEU A 233 7.07 4.60 66.09
C LEU A 233 6.33 3.65 65.13
N LEU A 234 6.31 3.95 63.84
CA LEU A 234 5.71 3.10 62.82
C LEU A 234 6.81 2.32 62.12
N LEU A 235 6.68 0.98 62.07
CA LEU A 235 7.51 0.08 61.30
C LEU A 235 6.80 -0.28 59.98
N PHE A 236 7.50 -0.10 58.88
CA PHE A 236 7.01 -0.41 57.53
C PHE A 236 7.81 -1.58 56.99
N GLY A 237 7.15 -2.55 56.36
CA GLY A 237 7.82 -3.64 55.68
C GLY A 237 7.03 -4.09 54.45
N LEU A 238 7.71 -4.57 53.41
CA LEU A 238 7.10 -5.17 52.24
C LEU A 238 7.15 -6.68 52.35
N ILE A 239 6.00 -7.35 52.19
CA ILE A 239 5.91 -8.83 52.28
C ILE A 239 6.82 -9.50 51.25
N ASP A 240 6.85 -8.96 50.03
CA ASP A 240 7.59 -9.54 48.91
C ASP A 240 9.08 -9.13 48.89
N PHE A 241 9.49 -8.23 49.82
CA PHE A 241 10.88 -7.75 49.98
C PHE A 241 11.23 -7.75 51.48
N PRO A 242 11.56 -8.91 52.02
CA PRO A 242 11.74 -9.04 53.49
C PRO A 242 12.95 -8.25 54.05
N ASP A 243 13.87 -7.83 53.16
CA ASP A 243 15.04 -7.06 53.54
C ASP A 243 14.81 -5.52 53.42
N ILE A 244 13.58 -5.10 53.05
CA ILE A 244 13.20 -3.69 52.93
C ILE A 244 12.26 -3.32 54.07
N ASP A 245 12.77 -2.53 55.02
CA ASP A 245 12.03 -2.01 56.15
C ASP A 245 12.38 -0.53 56.40
N ALA A 246 11.50 0.19 57.06
CA ALA A 246 11.72 1.55 57.46
C ALA A 246 11.00 1.87 58.77
N GLU A 247 11.63 2.69 59.59
CA GLU A 247 11.05 3.29 60.76
C GLU A 247 10.72 4.76 60.50
N ALA A 248 9.54 5.20 60.89
CA ALA A 248 9.14 6.60 60.73
C ALA A 248 8.16 7.08 61.79
N SER A 249 8.18 8.36 62.05
CA SER A 249 7.29 9.03 63.01
C SER A 249 5.87 9.25 62.45
N ASN A 250 5.71 9.13 61.15
CA ASN A 250 4.41 9.28 60.49
C ASN A 250 4.32 8.47 59.20
N MET A 251 3.08 8.21 58.75
CA MET A 251 2.77 7.40 57.57
C MET A 251 3.41 7.93 56.28
N ALA A 252 3.49 9.25 56.09
CA ALA A 252 3.98 9.81 54.80
C ALA A 252 5.49 9.59 54.64
N GLU A 253 6.27 9.77 55.70
CA GLU A 253 7.71 9.50 55.73
C GLU A 253 8.03 8.04 55.52
N GLY A 254 7.31 7.13 56.24
CA GLY A 254 7.51 5.70 56.11
C GLY A 254 7.22 5.18 54.73
N ILE A 255 6.11 5.59 54.11
CA ILE A 255 5.77 5.22 52.72
C ILE A 255 6.81 5.76 51.72
N ALA A 256 7.31 6.98 51.91
CA ALA A 256 8.32 7.55 51.02
C ALA A 256 9.63 6.75 51.10
N SER A 257 10.10 6.41 52.31
CA SER A 257 11.32 5.64 52.52
C SER A 257 11.23 4.22 51.93
N ILE A 258 10.15 3.48 52.19
CA ILE A 258 9.92 2.15 51.63
C ILE A 258 9.88 2.20 50.10
N LYS A 259 9.24 3.21 49.53
CA LYS A 259 9.13 3.37 48.08
C LYS A 259 10.50 3.61 47.45
N GLU A 260 11.36 4.42 48.04
CA GLU A 260 12.72 4.67 47.57
C GLU A 260 13.57 3.40 47.61
N GLN A 261 13.57 2.69 48.75
CA GLN A 261 14.31 1.44 48.92
C GLN A 261 13.81 0.33 47.96
N ALA A 262 12.50 0.20 47.78
CA ALA A 262 11.94 -0.74 46.83
C ALA A 262 12.31 -0.42 45.37
N GLN A 263 12.33 0.85 44.98
CA GLN A 263 12.78 1.26 43.67
C GLN A 263 14.27 0.93 43.41
N GLU A 264 15.12 1.14 44.41
CA GLU A 264 16.56 0.83 44.29
C GLU A 264 16.78 -0.69 44.23
N ALA A 265 16.06 -1.47 45.04
CA ALA A 265 16.12 -2.92 45.02
C ALA A 265 15.67 -3.50 43.68
N MET A 266 14.58 -2.97 43.10
CA MET A 266 14.11 -3.39 41.76
C MET A 266 15.11 -3.14 40.62
N LEU A 267 15.94 -2.11 40.74
CA LEU A 267 16.98 -1.82 39.76
C LEU A 267 18.16 -2.79 39.82
N THR A 268 18.37 -3.43 40.97
CA THR A 268 19.51 -4.31 41.22
C THR A 268 19.19 -5.78 41.08
N LEU A 269 17.92 -6.18 41.16
CA LEU A 269 17.47 -7.55 41.04
C LEU A 269 17.38 -7.99 39.56
N PRO A 270 17.89 -9.17 39.22
CA PRO A 270 17.80 -9.69 37.83
C PRO A 270 16.34 -10.02 37.44
N VAL A 271 15.49 -10.33 38.39
CA VAL A 271 14.03 -10.52 38.22
C VAL A 271 13.36 -10.03 39.49
N PRO A 272 12.49 -9.00 39.46
CA PRO A 272 11.76 -8.56 40.64
C PRO A 272 10.77 -9.65 41.07
N PRO A 273 10.47 -9.76 42.39
CA PRO A 273 9.49 -10.71 42.88
C PRO A 273 8.09 -10.40 42.33
N VAL A 274 7.31 -11.44 42.07
CA VAL A 274 5.92 -11.30 41.66
C VAL A 274 5.10 -10.92 42.90
N PRO A 275 4.28 -9.83 42.83
CA PRO A 275 3.43 -9.44 43.96
C PRO A 275 2.52 -10.59 44.43
N THR A 276 2.47 -10.85 45.71
CA THR A 276 1.62 -11.89 46.34
C THR A 276 0.16 -11.48 46.45
#